data_66daa70587d6f86587d3f8cc957e3063
#
_entry.id   66daa70587d6f86587d3f8cc957e3063
#
_cell.length_a   1.000
_cell.length_b   1.000
_cell.length_c   1.000
_cell.angle_alpha   90.00
_cell.angle_beta   90.00
_cell.angle_gamma   90.00
#
_symmetry.space_group_name_H-M   'P 1'
#
loop_
_entity.id
_entity.type
_entity.pdbx_description
1 polymer ?
#
loop_
_entity_poly.entity_id
_entity_poly.type
_entity_poly.pdbx_seq_one_letter_code
_entity_poly.pdbx_strand_id
1 'polypeptide(L)'
;MYKTRTILYILFTCFTMTALGQHTGHSVQIFETSASGNKLKQLSPSAPVTGMVRVRLKPAETFQTITGFGGSFTESSAYLLGQLSTNNRKKILEAYFSAEGARYSLTRTHINSCDFSLGQYAYDTVAGDTKLEHFSIAHDTIHLIPMIREAQQLSKDGFKIIASPWTAPPWMKDNNDWRGGKLLPQYRQSWALYFSKYIQAYRQEGIPIWGLTVENEPLGNDNNWESMHFTPEAMRDFVRDHLGPQLRRDGLQEVVILGYDQNRGEELERWARILFSDAAAAAYFGGTAVHWYASTYDYFPASLQYTHRQSPGKHIINTEACVDAEVPKWEDDNWYWSKEATDWGWDWAPPDQKYLHPKYAPVFRYANDIIGCLNNYVDGWIDWNMVLDKQGGPNWFRNWCTAPVIVDPEKDAVYFTPLYYTMAHFSKFIRPGAKRIGFENTDTALQLTAASNPDGSLAVVLFNPGETDKTVALSWEEQETCTHIPAKAIQTILFTNAKNQHND
;
A
#
# COMPACT_ATOMS: atom_id res chain seq x y z
N MET A 1 -25.81 -20.33 97.42
CA MET A 1 -25.21 -20.97 96.25
C MET A 1 -25.80 -20.32 95.00
N TYR A 2 -25.13 -19.34 94.45
CA TYR A 2 -25.55 -18.67 93.25
C TYR A 2 -24.68 -19.18 92.09
N LYS A 3 -25.29 -19.76 91.07
CA LYS A 3 -24.63 -20.14 89.82
C LYS A 3 -24.71 -18.98 88.82
N THR A 4 -23.57 -18.42 88.54
CA THR A 4 -23.42 -17.39 87.48
C THR A 4 -23.34 -18.08 86.13
N ARG A 5 -24.25 -17.69 85.18
CA ARG A 5 -24.21 -18.12 83.78
C ARG A 5 -23.50 -17.03 82.97
N THR A 6 -22.33 -17.38 82.43
CA THR A 6 -21.60 -16.55 81.46
C THR A 6 -22.19 -16.74 80.07
N ILE A 7 -22.71 -15.66 79.45
CA ILE A 7 -23.20 -15.64 78.08
C ILE A 7 -22.04 -15.19 77.21
N LEU A 8 -21.61 -16.08 76.32
CA LEU A 8 -20.57 -15.80 75.30
C LEU A 8 -21.24 -15.20 74.05
N TYR A 9 -21.00 -13.89 73.76
CA TYR A 9 -21.40 -13.27 72.53
C TYR A 9 -20.35 -13.56 71.45
N ILE A 10 -20.74 -14.32 70.41
CA ILE A 10 -19.94 -14.50 69.17
C ILE A 10 -20.33 -13.40 68.23
N LEU A 11 -19.43 -12.41 68.02
CA LEU A 11 -19.53 -11.43 66.95
C LEU A 11 -19.19 -12.11 65.61
N PHE A 12 -20.20 -12.27 64.74
CA PHE A 12 -20.00 -12.61 63.34
C PHE A 12 -19.62 -11.32 62.59
N THR A 13 -18.34 -11.11 62.29
CA THR A 13 -17.86 -10.10 61.34
C THR A 13 -18.08 -10.62 59.96
N CYS A 14 -19.09 -10.10 59.27
CA CYS A 14 -19.34 -10.30 57.87
C CYS A 14 -18.25 -9.55 57.05
N PHE A 15 -17.22 -10.27 56.58
CA PHE A 15 -16.29 -9.75 55.59
C PHE A 15 -17.01 -9.76 54.24
N THR A 16 -17.50 -8.60 53.81
CA THR A 16 -17.88 -8.36 52.39
C THR A 16 -16.59 -8.28 51.59
N MET A 17 -16.24 -9.39 50.93
CA MET A 17 -15.28 -9.37 49.84
C MET A 17 -15.90 -8.58 48.70
N THR A 18 -15.58 -7.30 48.56
CA THR A 18 -15.70 -6.58 47.31
C THR A 18 -14.76 -7.24 46.34
N ALA A 19 -15.31 -8.07 45.45
CA ALA A 19 -14.60 -8.50 44.23
C ALA A 19 -14.30 -7.21 43.43
N LEU A 20 -13.08 -6.70 43.52
CA LEU A 20 -12.53 -5.79 42.57
C LEU A 20 -12.50 -6.54 41.24
N GLY A 21 -13.54 -6.36 40.43
CA GLY A 21 -13.52 -6.74 39.04
C GLY A 21 -12.29 -6.09 38.42
N GLN A 22 -11.31 -6.88 38.00
CA GLN A 22 -10.26 -6.39 37.12
C GLN A 22 -10.96 -5.91 35.86
N HIS A 23 -11.20 -4.60 35.75
CA HIS A 23 -11.47 -3.99 34.47
C HIS A 23 -10.24 -4.28 33.59
N THR A 24 -10.37 -5.23 32.69
CA THR A 24 -9.45 -5.39 31.56
C THR A 24 -9.68 -4.21 30.63
N GLY A 25 -9.23 -3.02 31.05
CA GLY A 25 -9.37 -1.82 30.26
C GLY A 25 -8.44 -1.90 29.04
N HIS A 26 -9.01 -1.73 27.84
CA HIS A 26 -8.20 -1.45 26.68
C HIS A 26 -7.73 0.00 26.76
N SER A 27 -6.48 0.27 26.39
CA SER A 27 -6.03 1.64 26.19
C SER A 27 -6.44 2.09 24.78
N VAL A 28 -6.79 3.35 24.64
CA VAL A 28 -7.17 3.95 23.37
C VAL A 28 -6.17 5.04 23.02
N GLN A 29 -5.64 4.98 21.82
CA GLN A 29 -4.79 6.01 21.25
C GLN A 29 -5.47 6.57 20.01
N ILE A 30 -5.43 7.89 19.83
CA ILE A 30 -6.01 8.59 18.68
C ILE A 30 -4.91 9.39 18.03
N PHE A 31 -4.74 9.24 16.73
CA PHE A 31 -3.77 9.98 15.93
C PHE A 31 -4.50 10.75 14.84
N GLU A 32 -4.11 11.99 14.58
CA GLU A 32 -4.76 12.87 13.60
C GLU A 32 -3.78 13.50 12.64
N THR A 33 -4.19 13.58 11.38
CA THR A 33 -3.61 14.47 10.37
C THR A 33 -4.73 15.35 9.81
N SER A 34 -4.54 16.66 9.83
CA SER A 34 -5.56 17.63 9.44
C SER A 34 -4.97 18.93 8.89
N ALA A 35 -5.79 19.71 8.20
CA ALA A 35 -5.43 21.03 7.67
C ALA A 35 -5.04 22.05 8.75
N SER A 36 -5.34 21.79 10.03
CA SER A 36 -4.88 22.62 11.16
C SER A 36 -3.39 22.44 11.49
N GLY A 37 -2.67 21.58 10.76
CA GLY A 37 -1.24 21.31 10.95
C GLY A 37 -0.92 20.11 11.82
N ASN A 38 -1.91 19.30 12.22
CA ASN A 38 -1.66 18.03 12.88
C ASN A 38 -1.06 17.04 11.88
N LYS A 39 0.02 16.36 12.27
CA LYS A 39 0.79 15.40 11.45
C LYS A 39 1.01 14.13 12.26
N LEU A 40 0.09 13.16 12.19
CA LEU A 40 0.03 11.97 13.07
C LEU A 40 0.12 12.35 14.56
N LYS A 41 -0.50 13.47 14.91
CA LYS A 41 -0.49 13.98 16.28
C LYS A 41 -1.38 13.12 17.16
N GLN A 42 -0.84 12.65 18.26
CA GLN A 42 -1.63 11.95 19.27
C GLN A 42 -2.55 12.92 20.01
N LEU A 43 -3.82 12.53 20.12
CA LEU A 43 -4.89 13.29 20.77
C LEU A 43 -5.45 12.50 21.95
N SER A 44 -6.12 13.21 22.86
CA SER A 44 -6.95 12.60 23.90
C SER A 44 -8.37 12.35 23.39
N PRO A 45 -9.08 11.33 23.89
CA PRO A 45 -10.51 11.16 23.63
C PRO A 45 -11.31 12.42 23.97
N SER A 46 -12.34 12.72 23.21
CA SER A 46 -13.26 13.85 23.45
C SER A 46 -14.41 13.45 24.36
N ALA A 47 -15.10 14.44 24.92
CA ALA A 47 -16.34 14.20 25.66
C ALA A 47 -17.47 13.81 24.67
N PRO A 48 -18.41 12.94 25.08
CA PRO A 48 -19.63 12.66 24.32
C PRO A 48 -20.49 13.92 24.14
N VAL A 49 -21.10 14.06 22.96
CA VAL A 49 -22.06 15.16 22.67
C VAL A 49 -23.33 14.59 22.03
N THR A 50 -24.42 15.36 22.10
CA THR A 50 -25.67 14.97 21.43
C THR A 50 -25.52 14.98 19.93
N GLY A 51 -26.11 14.00 19.23
CA GLY A 51 -26.10 13.94 17.76
C GLY A 51 -24.80 13.41 17.14
N MET A 52 -23.93 12.77 17.93
CA MET A 52 -22.70 12.18 17.41
C MET A 52 -22.94 11.01 16.47
N VAL A 53 -22.03 10.83 15.53
CA VAL A 53 -21.97 9.65 14.65
C VAL A 53 -21.58 8.43 15.49
N ARG A 54 -22.26 7.32 15.30
CA ARG A 54 -21.97 6.07 16.00
C ARG A 54 -21.37 5.05 15.08
N VAL A 55 -20.21 4.52 15.49
CA VAL A 55 -19.52 3.42 14.84
C VAL A 55 -19.42 2.24 15.81
N ARG A 56 -19.95 1.10 15.43
CA ARG A 56 -19.87 -0.14 16.20
C ARG A 56 -18.97 -1.13 15.47
N LEU A 57 -17.88 -1.55 16.10
CA LEU A 57 -16.96 -2.53 15.55
C LEU A 57 -17.49 -3.95 15.76
N LYS A 58 -17.24 -4.82 14.78
CA LYS A 58 -17.66 -6.23 14.76
C LYS A 58 -16.45 -7.15 14.50
N PRO A 59 -15.54 -7.34 15.45
CA PRO A 59 -14.31 -8.10 15.22
C PRO A 59 -14.53 -9.57 14.85
N ALA A 60 -15.71 -10.13 15.18
CA ALA A 60 -16.08 -11.48 14.76
C ALA A 60 -16.41 -11.61 13.25
N GLU A 61 -16.78 -10.50 12.60
CA GLU A 61 -17.00 -10.46 11.15
C GLU A 61 -15.66 -10.18 10.45
N THR A 62 -14.95 -11.22 10.03
CA THR A 62 -13.63 -11.08 9.41
C THR A 62 -13.70 -11.27 7.89
N PHE A 63 -12.80 -10.57 7.19
CA PHE A 63 -12.65 -10.59 5.74
C PHE A 63 -11.21 -10.95 5.34
N GLN A 64 -10.66 -10.30 4.31
CA GLN A 64 -9.31 -10.58 3.84
C GLN A 64 -8.24 -10.29 4.91
N THR A 65 -7.12 -11.00 4.78
CA THR A 65 -5.92 -10.77 5.58
C THR A 65 -5.03 -9.76 4.88
N ILE A 66 -4.63 -8.72 5.57
CA ILE A 66 -3.82 -7.63 5.03
C ILE A 66 -2.38 -8.07 4.80
N THR A 67 -1.88 -7.87 3.59
CA THR A 67 -0.51 -8.15 3.19
C THR A 67 0.44 -7.03 3.58
N GLY A 68 0.01 -5.78 3.45
CA GLY A 68 0.78 -4.61 3.87
C GLY A 68 0.52 -3.35 3.06
N PHE A 69 1.29 -2.31 3.39
CA PHE A 69 1.25 -0.99 2.75
C PHE A 69 2.66 -0.48 2.54
N GLY A 70 2.85 0.35 1.49
CA GLY A 70 4.14 0.99 1.27
C GLY A 70 4.22 1.78 -0.01
N GLY A 71 5.43 1.88 -0.57
CA GLY A 71 5.73 2.60 -1.81
C GLY A 71 6.81 1.86 -2.61
N SER A 72 7.13 2.42 -3.77
CA SER A 72 8.01 1.75 -4.72
C SER A 72 9.46 2.25 -4.62
N PHE A 73 10.38 1.31 -4.61
CA PHE A 73 11.79 1.55 -4.85
C PHE A 73 12.01 1.74 -6.35
N THR A 74 12.19 2.98 -6.79
CA THR A 74 12.56 3.32 -8.17
C THR A 74 14.00 3.79 -8.24
N GLU A 75 14.63 3.66 -9.41
CA GLU A 75 15.98 4.18 -9.61
C GLU A 75 16.03 5.69 -9.36
N SER A 76 14.99 6.43 -9.75
CA SER A 76 14.86 7.87 -9.50
C SER A 76 14.89 8.21 -8.00
N SER A 77 14.09 7.51 -7.20
CA SER A 77 14.12 7.70 -5.74
C SER A 77 15.48 7.36 -5.12
N ALA A 78 16.08 6.25 -5.57
CA ALA A 78 17.38 5.80 -5.08
C ALA A 78 18.51 6.78 -5.47
N TYR A 79 18.48 7.31 -6.70
CA TYR A 79 19.42 8.33 -7.16
C TYR A 79 19.33 9.61 -6.31
N LEU A 80 18.10 10.12 -6.09
CA LEU A 80 17.91 11.33 -5.28
C LEU A 80 18.40 11.16 -3.84
N LEU A 81 18.13 10.01 -3.22
CA LEU A 81 18.65 9.72 -1.88
C LEU A 81 20.19 9.72 -1.86
N GLY A 82 20.82 9.27 -2.94
CA GLY A 82 22.27 9.34 -3.10
C GLY A 82 22.84 10.75 -3.24
N GLN A 83 22.02 11.75 -3.62
CA GLN A 83 22.39 13.15 -3.75
C GLN A 83 22.27 13.95 -2.43
N LEU A 84 21.57 13.40 -1.44
CA LEU A 84 21.37 14.04 -0.13
C LEU A 84 22.51 13.71 0.85
N SER A 85 22.64 14.56 1.87
CA SER A 85 23.50 14.23 3.01
C SER A 85 23.07 12.91 3.66
N THR A 86 24.02 12.23 4.29
CA THR A 86 23.76 11.00 5.03
C THR A 86 22.64 11.16 6.07
N ASN A 87 22.57 12.32 6.73
CA ASN A 87 21.53 12.61 7.73
C ASN A 87 20.15 12.69 7.10
N ASN A 88 19.98 13.42 5.99
CA ASN A 88 18.69 13.56 5.31
C ASN A 88 18.27 12.27 4.64
N ARG A 89 19.18 11.52 4.02
CA ARG A 89 18.92 10.19 3.49
C ARG A 89 18.40 9.25 4.59
N LYS A 90 19.11 9.18 5.71
CA LYS A 90 18.71 8.37 6.86
C LYS A 90 17.35 8.80 7.41
N LYS A 91 17.10 10.11 7.57
CA LYS A 91 15.82 10.65 8.03
C LYS A 91 14.64 10.18 7.17
N ILE A 92 14.79 10.16 5.85
CA ILE A 92 13.75 9.71 4.93
C ILE A 92 13.50 8.19 5.09
N LEU A 93 14.56 7.40 5.09
CA LEU A 93 14.43 5.94 5.21
C LEU A 93 13.89 5.53 6.59
N GLU A 94 14.29 6.20 7.67
CA GLU A 94 13.70 6.01 9.00
C GLU A 94 12.21 6.36 9.02
N ALA A 95 11.84 7.47 8.38
CA ALA A 95 10.43 7.86 8.27
C ALA A 95 9.58 6.80 7.57
N TYR A 96 10.08 6.13 6.55
CA TYR A 96 9.35 5.08 5.86
C TYR A 96 9.37 3.73 6.59
N PHE A 97 10.51 3.29 7.13
CA PHE A 97 10.71 1.89 7.50
C PHE A 97 10.87 1.64 9.00
N SER A 98 11.22 2.65 9.81
CA SER A 98 11.39 2.44 11.25
C SER A 98 10.05 2.23 11.98
N ALA A 99 10.12 1.72 13.21
CA ALA A 99 8.96 1.53 14.08
C ALA A 99 8.25 2.85 14.44
N GLU A 100 9.00 3.93 14.55
CA GLU A 100 8.49 5.28 14.84
C GLU A 100 7.91 5.95 13.59
N GLY A 101 8.34 5.55 12.40
CA GLY A 101 7.88 6.07 11.11
C GLY A 101 6.57 5.44 10.63
N ALA A 102 6.39 5.41 9.31
CA ALA A 102 5.24 4.84 8.64
C ALA A 102 5.22 3.29 8.65
N ARG A 103 6.33 2.62 8.99
CA ARG A 103 6.48 1.17 9.09
C ARG A 103 6.03 0.43 7.81
N TYR A 104 6.50 0.88 6.64
CA TYR A 104 6.19 0.24 5.37
C TYR A 104 6.55 -1.25 5.39
N SER A 105 5.64 -2.08 4.90
CA SER A 105 5.73 -3.54 4.99
C SER A 105 5.48 -4.27 3.67
N LEU A 106 5.03 -3.54 2.65
CA LEU A 106 4.84 -4.04 1.30
C LEU A 106 5.35 -2.98 0.33
N THR A 107 6.26 -3.36 -0.56
CA THR A 107 6.92 -2.44 -1.48
C THR A 107 6.93 -3.02 -2.89
N ARG A 108 7.27 -2.19 -3.87
CA ARG A 108 7.42 -2.58 -5.27
C ARG A 108 8.78 -2.13 -5.80
N THR A 109 9.28 -2.80 -6.82
CA THR A 109 10.44 -2.37 -7.60
C THR A 109 10.29 -2.81 -9.06
N HIS A 110 11.07 -2.21 -9.96
CA HIS A 110 11.04 -2.54 -11.39
C HIS A 110 12.05 -3.62 -11.75
N ILE A 111 11.76 -4.40 -12.80
CA ILE A 111 12.68 -5.30 -13.49
C ILE A 111 13.05 -4.64 -14.82
N ASN A 112 14.33 -4.44 -15.11
CA ASN A 112 14.83 -3.53 -16.15
C ASN A 112 14.45 -2.07 -15.84
N SER A 113 14.63 -1.15 -16.81
CA SER A 113 14.22 0.23 -16.68
C SER A 113 12.70 0.41 -16.69
N CYS A 114 12.25 1.52 -16.15
CA CYS A 114 10.90 2.06 -16.25
C CYS A 114 10.97 3.56 -16.55
N ASP A 115 9.84 4.25 -16.66
CA ASP A 115 9.79 5.69 -16.84
C ASP A 115 10.56 6.47 -15.74
N PHE A 116 10.51 5.98 -14.49
CA PHE A 116 11.27 6.53 -13.35
C PHE A 116 12.65 5.89 -13.17
N SER A 117 13.31 5.62 -14.29
CA SER A 117 14.75 5.35 -14.36
C SER A 117 15.52 6.56 -14.90
N LEU A 118 16.83 6.56 -14.79
CA LEU A 118 17.71 7.60 -15.35
C LEU A 118 17.89 7.45 -16.87
N GLY A 119 17.56 6.29 -17.41
CA GLY A 119 17.62 5.94 -18.83
C GLY A 119 17.13 4.53 -19.06
N GLN A 120 17.02 4.13 -20.31
CA GLN A 120 16.58 2.79 -20.70
C GLN A 120 17.71 1.78 -20.51
N TYR A 121 17.44 0.64 -19.86
CA TYR A 121 18.37 -0.48 -19.71
C TYR A 121 17.63 -1.82 -19.53
N ALA A 122 18.35 -2.90 -19.83
CA ALA A 122 17.94 -4.25 -19.51
C ALA A 122 19.13 -5.05 -18.98
N TYR A 123 18.87 -6.11 -18.23
CA TYR A 123 19.90 -6.95 -17.64
C TYR A 123 20.58 -7.88 -18.65
N ASP A 124 19.99 -8.05 -19.84
CA ASP A 124 20.59 -8.74 -20.96
C ASP A 124 20.23 -8.06 -22.27
N THR A 125 21.21 -7.42 -22.90
CA THR A 125 21.04 -6.70 -24.17
C THR A 125 21.60 -7.46 -25.37
N VAL A 126 22.14 -8.68 -25.17
CA VAL A 126 22.73 -9.48 -26.24
C VAL A 126 21.64 -10.19 -27.04
N ALA A 127 21.43 -9.74 -28.25
CA ALA A 127 20.39 -10.27 -29.11
C ALA A 127 20.60 -11.81 -29.38
N GLY A 128 19.54 -12.58 -29.12
CA GLY A 128 19.54 -14.02 -29.32
C GLY A 128 20.18 -14.83 -28.18
N ASP A 129 20.58 -14.22 -27.07
CA ASP A 129 21.08 -14.95 -25.90
C ASP A 129 19.91 -15.64 -25.14
N THR A 130 19.40 -16.70 -25.73
CA THR A 130 18.26 -17.44 -25.17
C THR A 130 18.56 -18.13 -23.84
N LYS A 131 19.85 -18.34 -23.52
CA LYS A 131 20.30 -18.91 -22.23
C LYS A 131 20.60 -17.85 -21.18
N LEU A 132 20.57 -16.55 -21.58
CA LEU A 132 20.90 -15.43 -20.74
C LEU A 132 22.26 -15.55 -20.06
N GLU A 133 23.28 -15.92 -20.85
CA GLU A 133 24.67 -16.08 -20.38
C GLU A 133 25.28 -14.71 -20.01
N HIS A 134 24.74 -13.63 -20.60
CA HIS A 134 25.17 -12.24 -20.38
C HIS A 134 24.27 -11.48 -19.36
N PHE A 135 23.35 -12.18 -18.71
CA PHE A 135 22.45 -11.55 -17.72
C PHE A 135 23.22 -10.98 -16.53
N SER A 136 23.00 -9.71 -16.21
CA SER A 136 23.64 -9.02 -15.08
C SER A 136 22.77 -7.91 -14.50
N ILE A 137 22.58 -7.90 -13.17
CA ILE A 137 21.92 -6.83 -12.43
C ILE A 137 22.89 -5.71 -11.97
N ALA A 138 24.09 -5.64 -12.58
CA ALA A 138 25.14 -4.68 -12.17
C ALA A 138 24.65 -3.22 -12.18
N HIS A 139 23.70 -2.87 -13.07
CA HIS A 139 23.08 -1.55 -13.10
C HIS A 139 22.41 -1.19 -11.76
N ASP A 140 21.64 -2.11 -11.22
CA ASP A 140 20.88 -1.87 -9.98
C ASP A 140 21.77 -1.74 -8.74
N THR A 141 23.00 -2.26 -8.80
CA THR A 141 23.96 -2.16 -7.69
C THR A 141 24.49 -0.73 -7.47
N ILE A 142 24.23 0.18 -8.42
CA ILE A 142 24.70 1.58 -8.31
C ILE A 142 23.82 2.37 -7.33
N HIS A 143 22.53 2.28 -7.45
CA HIS A 143 21.57 3.08 -6.67
C HIS A 143 20.51 2.23 -5.96
N LEU A 144 19.81 1.36 -6.68
CA LEU A 144 18.59 0.69 -6.23
C LEU A 144 18.86 -0.32 -5.09
N ILE A 145 19.82 -1.22 -5.26
CA ILE A 145 20.18 -2.23 -4.26
C ILE A 145 20.69 -1.59 -2.96
N PRO A 146 21.60 -0.57 -3.00
CA PRO A 146 21.98 0.15 -1.79
C PRO A 146 20.80 0.74 -1.00
N MET A 147 19.85 1.40 -1.69
CA MET A 147 18.66 1.96 -1.04
C MET A 147 17.83 0.86 -0.34
N ILE A 148 17.58 -0.25 -1.02
CA ILE A 148 16.79 -1.37 -0.45
C ILE A 148 17.49 -1.95 0.78
N ARG A 149 18.81 -2.13 0.74
CA ARG A 149 19.60 -2.64 1.87
C ARG A 149 19.57 -1.70 3.08
N GLU A 150 19.69 -0.40 2.85
CA GLU A 150 19.56 0.59 3.94
C GLU A 150 18.16 0.55 4.56
N ALA A 151 17.11 0.43 3.74
CA ALA A 151 15.73 0.26 4.21
C ALA A 151 15.56 -1.03 5.03
N GLN A 152 16.14 -2.15 4.60
CA GLN A 152 16.10 -3.42 5.34
C GLN A 152 16.75 -3.30 6.74
N GLN A 153 17.84 -2.56 6.86
CA GLN A 153 18.52 -2.35 8.16
C GLN A 153 17.67 -1.56 9.16
N LEU A 154 16.78 -0.69 8.67
CA LEU A 154 15.92 0.16 9.49
C LEU A 154 14.57 -0.50 9.81
N SER A 155 14.15 -1.46 8.99
CA SER A 155 12.89 -2.17 9.15
C SER A 155 13.06 -3.38 10.09
N LYS A 156 12.66 -3.24 11.36
CA LYS A 156 12.70 -4.36 12.33
C LYS A 156 11.74 -5.49 11.98
N ASP A 157 10.58 -5.15 11.39
CA ASP A 157 9.53 -6.12 11.03
C ASP A 157 9.77 -6.76 9.65
N GLY A 158 10.73 -6.23 8.87
CA GLY A 158 10.92 -6.57 7.48
C GLY A 158 9.80 -6.02 6.57
N PHE A 159 9.98 -6.19 5.28
CA PHE A 159 8.98 -5.87 4.26
C PHE A 159 9.05 -6.82 3.09
N LYS A 160 7.94 -6.98 2.39
CA LYS A 160 7.82 -7.76 1.15
C LYS A 160 8.11 -6.85 -0.04
N ILE A 161 8.68 -7.42 -1.10
CA ILE A 161 8.94 -6.72 -2.37
C ILE A 161 8.22 -7.44 -3.49
N ILE A 162 7.45 -6.70 -4.28
CA ILE A 162 6.89 -7.12 -5.57
C ILE A 162 7.75 -6.52 -6.67
N ALA A 163 8.21 -7.33 -7.61
CA ALA A 163 9.00 -6.88 -8.76
C ALA A 163 8.15 -6.92 -10.04
N SER A 164 8.21 -5.87 -10.85
CA SER A 164 7.39 -5.72 -12.05
C SER A 164 8.24 -5.29 -13.25
N PRO A 165 8.21 -5.99 -14.40
CA PRO A 165 8.80 -5.50 -15.63
C PRO A 165 7.87 -4.53 -16.35
N TRP A 166 8.45 -3.53 -16.99
CA TRP A 166 7.75 -2.64 -17.93
C TRP A 166 7.82 -3.16 -19.35
N THR A 167 8.84 -3.94 -19.67
CA THR A 167 9.03 -4.61 -20.97
C THR A 167 10.10 -5.67 -20.89
N ALA A 168 10.00 -6.65 -21.75
CA ALA A 168 11.14 -7.52 -22.09
C ALA A 168 12.20 -6.74 -22.87
N PRO A 169 13.46 -7.16 -22.87
CA PRO A 169 14.50 -6.57 -23.73
C PRO A 169 14.02 -6.48 -25.20
N PRO A 170 14.31 -5.40 -25.93
CA PRO A 170 13.83 -5.17 -27.29
C PRO A 170 14.01 -6.37 -28.24
N TRP A 171 15.13 -7.08 -28.14
CA TRP A 171 15.44 -8.23 -28.98
C TRP A 171 14.52 -9.45 -28.78
N MET A 172 13.76 -9.49 -27.67
CA MET A 172 12.75 -10.53 -27.43
C MET A 172 11.38 -10.17 -28.01
N LYS A 173 11.19 -8.97 -28.56
CA LYS A 173 9.90 -8.43 -28.98
C LYS A 173 9.78 -8.39 -30.51
N ASP A 174 8.55 -8.40 -31.00
CA ASP A 174 8.22 -8.38 -32.43
C ASP A 174 8.55 -7.05 -33.11
N ASN A 175 8.58 -5.95 -32.37
CA ASN A 175 8.91 -4.61 -32.88
C ASN A 175 10.37 -4.17 -32.61
N ASN A 176 11.14 -4.96 -31.84
CA ASN A 176 12.51 -4.65 -31.43
C ASN A 176 12.66 -3.23 -30.83
N ASP A 177 11.67 -2.75 -30.08
CA ASP A 177 11.63 -1.44 -29.43
C ASP A 177 11.35 -1.61 -27.92
N TRP A 178 11.74 -0.62 -27.12
CA TRP A 178 11.42 -0.54 -25.70
C TRP A 178 9.92 -0.36 -25.45
N ARG A 179 9.21 0.27 -26.38
CA ARG A 179 7.80 0.65 -26.28
C ARG A 179 6.92 -0.28 -27.11
N GLY A 180 5.76 -0.61 -26.56
CA GLY A 180 4.76 -1.42 -27.24
C GLY A 180 5.29 -2.80 -27.67
N GLY A 181 4.74 -3.33 -28.75
CA GLY A 181 5.10 -4.67 -29.25
C GLY A 181 4.66 -5.80 -28.34
N LYS A 182 5.03 -7.02 -28.73
CA LYS A 182 4.65 -8.26 -28.04
C LYS A 182 5.86 -9.18 -27.91
N LEU A 183 5.87 -9.95 -26.84
CA LEU A 183 6.87 -11.02 -26.67
C LEU A 183 6.76 -12.06 -27.79
N LEU A 184 7.86 -12.28 -28.50
CA LEU A 184 7.92 -13.29 -29.54
C LEU A 184 7.78 -14.71 -28.97
N PRO A 185 7.00 -15.62 -29.60
CA PRO A 185 6.77 -16.96 -29.09
C PRO A 185 8.05 -17.76 -28.78
N GLN A 186 9.09 -17.64 -29.62
CA GLN A 186 10.37 -18.32 -29.43
C GLN A 186 11.14 -17.85 -28.18
N TYR A 187 10.85 -16.67 -27.64
CA TYR A 187 11.53 -16.13 -26.45
C TYR A 187 10.73 -16.27 -25.15
N ARG A 188 9.54 -16.87 -25.16
CA ARG A 188 8.72 -17.03 -23.95
C ARG A 188 9.46 -17.80 -22.86
N GLN A 189 10.20 -18.85 -23.23
CA GLN A 189 11.00 -19.64 -22.27
C GLN A 189 12.18 -18.81 -21.72
N SER A 190 12.86 -18.04 -22.59
CA SER A 190 13.95 -17.14 -22.17
C SER A 190 13.44 -16.03 -21.26
N TRP A 191 12.26 -15.48 -21.53
CA TRP A 191 11.62 -14.48 -20.67
C TRP A 191 11.25 -15.06 -19.30
N ALA A 192 10.72 -16.29 -19.24
CA ALA A 192 10.49 -16.99 -17.98
C ALA A 192 11.79 -17.23 -17.18
N LEU A 193 12.87 -17.60 -17.87
CA LEU A 193 14.20 -17.75 -17.28
C LEU A 193 14.75 -16.40 -16.76
N TYR A 194 14.43 -15.29 -17.42
CA TYR A 194 14.84 -13.95 -17.02
C TYR A 194 14.31 -13.60 -15.65
N PHE A 195 13.02 -13.85 -15.37
CA PHE A 195 12.44 -13.68 -14.03
C PHE A 195 13.16 -14.53 -12.98
N SER A 196 13.43 -15.79 -13.30
CA SER A 196 14.14 -16.69 -12.37
C SER A 196 15.53 -16.16 -12.04
N LYS A 197 16.30 -15.75 -13.05
CA LYS A 197 17.64 -15.18 -12.85
C LYS A 197 17.60 -13.89 -12.04
N TYR A 198 16.64 -13.01 -12.30
CA TYR A 198 16.45 -11.78 -11.53
C TYR A 198 16.21 -12.08 -10.04
N ILE A 199 15.26 -12.97 -9.74
CA ILE A 199 14.93 -13.34 -8.35
C ILE A 199 16.15 -13.93 -7.64
N GLN A 200 16.90 -14.82 -8.33
CA GLN A 200 18.09 -15.43 -7.77
C GLN A 200 19.22 -14.41 -7.55
N ALA A 201 19.42 -13.48 -8.48
CA ALA A 201 20.43 -12.44 -8.36
C ALA A 201 20.11 -11.48 -7.17
N TYR A 202 18.86 -11.04 -7.03
CA TYR A 202 18.44 -10.24 -5.89
C TYR A 202 18.55 -11.01 -4.56
N ARG A 203 18.24 -12.31 -4.56
CA ARG A 203 18.44 -13.18 -3.38
C ARG A 203 19.93 -13.26 -2.98
N GLN A 204 20.85 -13.31 -3.96
CA GLN A 204 22.31 -13.29 -3.70
C GLN A 204 22.75 -11.94 -3.09
N GLU A 205 22.06 -10.85 -3.43
CA GLU A 205 22.27 -9.53 -2.82
C GLU A 205 21.61 -9.40 -1.42
N GLY A 206 21.01 -10.48 -0.89
CA GLY A 206 20.30 -10.46 0.40
C GLY A 206 18.91 -9.82 0.34
N ILE A 207 18.34 -9.66 -0.86
CA ILE A 207 17.05 -9.04 -1.09
C ILE A 207 16.06 -10.10 -1.62
N PRO A 208 15.26 -10.74 -0.75
CA PRO A 208 14.27 -11.71 -1.19
C PRO A 208 13.10 -11.01 -1.90
N ILE A 209 12.79 -11.44 -3.11
CA ILE A 209 11.59 -11.03 -3.84
C ILE A 209 10.43 -11.92 -3.39
N TRP A 210 9.40 -11.31 -2.81
CA TRP A 210 8.21 -12.01 -2.32
C TRP A 210 7.22 -12.31 -3.44
N GLY A 211 7.07 -11.40 -4.38
CA GLY A 211 6.13 -11.55 -5.48
C GLY A 211 6.61 -10.84 -6.73
N LEU A 212 5.92 -11.11 -7.83
CA LEU A 212 6.15 -10.43 -9.09
C LEU A 212 4.82 -10.21 -9.82
N THR A 213 4.77 -9.19 -10.67
CA THR A 213 3.76 -9.10 -11.72
C THR A 213 4.33 -9.56 -13.05
N VAL A 214 3.48 -10.08 -13.92
CA VAL A 214 3.94 -10.61 -15.21
C VAL A 214 4.39 -9.50 -16.15
N GLU A 215 3.69 -8.36 -16.09
CA GLU A 215 3.95 -7.16 -16.87
C GLU A 215 3.28 -5.96 -16.21
N ASN A 216 3.96 -4.82 -16.15
CA ASN A 216 3.37 -3.56 -15.77
C ASN A 216 2.49 -3.05 -16.92
N GLU A 217 1.24 -2.72 -16.62
CA GLU A 217 0.29 -2.13 -17.57
C GLU A 217 0.23 -2.86 -18.93
N PRO A 218 -0.18 -4.14 -18.95
CA PRO A 218 -0.13 -5.01 -20.13
C PRO A 218 -1.04 -4.59 -21.28
N LEU A 219 -1.92 -3.61 -21.11
CA LEU A 219 -2.60 -2.97 -22.24
C LEU A 219 -1.62 -2.15 -23.08
N GLY A 220 -0.50 -1.77 -22.47
CA GLY A 220 0.66 -1.16 -23.10
C GLY A 220 0.41 0.26 -23.58
N ASN A 221 1.46 0.83 -24.11
CA ASN A 221 1.44 2.07 -24.88
C ASN A 221 2.50 1.95 -25.99
N ASP A 222 2.36 2.70 -27.07
CA ASP A 222 3.30 2.62 -28.21
C ASP A 222 4.19 3.86 -28.34
N ASN A 223 3.97 4.91 -27.52
CA ASN A 223 4.56 6.22 -27.72
C ASN A 223 5.23 6.82 -26.47
N ASN A 224 4.97 6.26 -25.29
CA ASN A 224 5.44 6.82 -24.04
C ASN A 224 6.73 6.11 -23.54
N TRP A 225 6.71 5.61 -22.35
CA TRP A 225 7.83 4.88 -21.72
C TRP A 225 7.85 3.40 -22.10
N GLU A 226 8.73 2.65 -21.49
CA GLU A 226 8.84 1.20 -21.65
C GLU A 226 7.48 0.52 -21.47
N SER A 227 7.14 -0.39 -22.36
CA SER A 227 5.88 -1.14 -22.31
C SER A 227 5.92 -2.38 -23.20
N MET A 228 5.06 -3.35 -22.91
CA MET A 228 4.82 -4.50 -23.76
C MET A 228 3.37 -4.97 -23.65
N HIS A 229 2.77 -5.34 -24.78
CA HIS A 229 1.37 -5.76 -24.80
C HIS A 229 1.21 -7.24 -24.44
N PHE A 230 0.27 -7.50 -23.53
CA PHE A 230 -0.32 -8.80 -23.32
C PHE A 230 -1.82 -8.76 -23.51
N THR A 231 -2.41 -9.86 -24.01
CA THR A 231 -3.82 -10.14 -23.81
C THR A 231 -3.97 -11.02 -22.56
N PRO A 232 -5.16 -11.06 -21.93
CA PRO A 232 -5.36 -11.94 -20.77
C PRO A 232 -5.09 -13.42 -21.09
N GLU A 233 -5.43 -13.86 -22.31
CA GLU A 233 -5.15 -15.23 -22.76
C GLU A 233 -3.63 -15.47 -22.91
N ALA A 234 -2.90 -14.53 -23.49
CA ALA A 234 -1.45 -14.64 -23.66
C ALA A 234 -0.73 -14.65 -22.31
N MET A 235 -1.15 -13.83 -21.35
CA MET A 235 -0.59 -13.82 -20.00
C MET A 235 -0.91 -15.14 -19.26
N ARG A 236 -2.16 -15.60 -19.31
CA ARG A 236 -2.57 -16.88 -18.76
C ARG A 236 -1.69 -18.03 -19.29
N ASP A 237 -1.55 -18.11 -20.60
CA ASP A 237 -0.81 -19.20 -21.26
C ASP A 237 0.70 -19.10 -20.97
N PHE A 238 1.27 -17.88 -20.92
CA PHE A 238 2.66 -17.65 -20.53
C PHE A 238 2.93 -18.12 -19.08
N VAL A 239 2.05 -17.81 -18.15
CA VAL A 239 2.21 -18.25 -16.75
C VAL A 239 2.05 -19.77 -16.64
N ARG A 240 1.04 -20.35 -17.29
CA ARG A 240 0.78 -21.79 -17.26
C ARG A 240 1.93 -22.61 -17.86
N ASP A 241 2.42 -22.20 -19.04
CA ASP A 241 3.29 -23.06 -19.85
C ASP A 241 4.78 -22.74 -19.66
N HIS A 242 5.14 -21.54 -19.20
CA HIS A 242 6.53 -21.08 -19.12
C HIS A 242 6.91 -20.59 -17.71
N LEU A 243 6.31 -19.50 -17.20
CA LEU A 243 6.78 -18.83 -15.98
C LEU A 243 6.59 -19.69 -14.73
N GLY A 244 5.38 -20.21 -14.51
CA GLY A 244 5.08 -21.06 -13.34
C GLY A 244 5.93 -22.31 -13.29
N PRO A 245 6.04 -23.10 -14.40
CA PRO A 245 6.95 -24.23 -14.49
C PRO A 245 8.43 -23.87 -14.31
N GLN A 246 8.89 -22.71 -14.83
CA GLN A 246 10.28 -22.25 -14.65
C GLN A 246 10.59 -21.98 -13.19
N LEU A 247 9.77 -21.17 -12.50
CA LEU A 247 9.97 -20.86 -11.08
C LEU A 247 9.96 -22.14 -10.22
N ARG A 248 9.07 -23.09 -10.53
CA ARG A 248 9.03 -24.38 -9.82
C ARG A 248 10.31 -25.20 -10.03
N ARG A 249 10.85 -25.28 -11.27
CA ARG A 249 12.10 -25.99 -11.56
C ARG A 249 13.28 -25.42 -10.79
N ASP A 250 13.28 -24.10 -10.58
CA ASP A 250 14.38 -23.38 -9.94
C ASP A 250 14.20 -23.25 -8.42
N GLY A 251 13.19 -23.91 -7.83
CA GLY A 251 12.92 -23.87 -6.40
C GLY A 251 12.40 -22.52 -5.90
N LEU A 252 11.67 -21.80 -6.76
CA LEU A 252 11.12 -20.46 -6.50
C LEU A 252 9.58 -20.46 -6.44
N GLN A 253 8.96 -21.60 -6.17
CA GLN A 253 7.50 -21.76 -6.15
C GLN A 253 6.81 -20.96 -5.04
N GLU A 254 7.55 -20.45 -4.07
CA GLU A 254 7.05 -19.57 -3.01
C GLU A 254 6.83 -18.13 -3.49
N VAL A 255 7.38 -17.74 -4.64
CA VAL A 255 7.21 -16.38 -5.18
C VAL A 255 5.81 -16.23 -5.75
N VAL A 256 5.08 -15.24 -5.23
CA VAL A 256 3.70 -14.97 -5.63
C VAL A 256 3.65 -14.36 -7.02
N ILE A 257 2.93 -14.96 -7.94
CA ILE A 257 2.69 -14.41 -9.29
C ILE A 257 1.36 -13.66 -9.29
N LEU A 258 1.40 -12.37 -9.58
CA LEU A 258 0.22 -11.53 -9.73
C LEU A 258 -0.03 -11.27 -11.23
N GLY A 259 -1.27 -11.49 -11.66
CA GLY A 259 -1.69 -11.16 -13.01
C GLY A 259 -2.27 -9.77 -13.11
N TYR A 260 -2.50 -9.30 -14.34
CA TYR A 260 -3.10 -8.01 -14.69
C TYR A 260 -2.13 -6.84 -14.51
N ASP A 261 -2.02 -6.24 -13.33
CA ASP A 261 -1.16 -5.08 -13.02
C ASP A 261 -1.52 -3.82 -13.84
N GLN A 262 -2.83 -3.49 -13.89
CA GLN A 262 -3.40 -2.42 -14.69
C GLN A 262 -4.61 -1.78 -13.97
N ASN A 263 -5.16 -0.72 -14.52
CA ASN A 263 -6.25 0.06 -13.93
C ASN A 263 -7.49 -0.78 -13.62
N ARG A 264 -8.10 -0.50 -12.46
CA ARG A 264 -9.40 -1.07 -12.05
C ARG A 264 -10.51 -0.65 -13.02
N GLY A 265 -11.58 -1.42 -13.10
CA GLY A 265 -12.73 -1.20 -13.97
C GLY A 265 -13.15 -2.49 -14.71
N GLU A 266 -13.89 -2.35 -15.81
CA GLU A 266 -14.42 -3.49 -16.59
C GLU A 266 -13.32 -4.41 -17.14
N GLU A 267 -12.18 -3.85 -17.53
CA GLU A 267 -11.05 -4.67 -18.00
C GLU A 267 -10.52 -5.58 -16.90
N LEU A 268 -10.49 -5.15 -15.63
CA LEU A 268 -10.13 -6.02 -14.51
C LEU A 268 -11.05 -7.24 -14.42
N GLU A 269 -12.36 -7.07 -14.60
CA GLU A 269 -13.32 -8.18 -14.57
C GLU A 269 -13.09 -9.19 -15.70
N ARG A 270 -12.85 -8.67 -16.90
CA ARG A 270 -12.52 -9.49 -18.07
C ARG A 270 -11.24 -10.30 -17.84
N TRP A 271 -10.18 -9.64 -17.33
CA TRP A 271 -8.91 -10.30 -17.06
C TRP A 271 -9.02 -11.35 -15.95
N ALA A 272 -9.64 -11.01 -14.82
CA ALA A 272 -9.83 -11.95 -13.72
C ALA A 272 -10.57 -13.21 -14.17
N ARG A 273 -11.65 -13.07 -14.95
CA ARG A 273 -12.40 -14.18 -15.51
C ARG A 273 -11.52 -15.10 -16.38
N ILE A 274 -10.66 -14.53 -17.23
CA ILE A 274 -9.83 -15.31 -18.16
C ILE A 274 -8.65 -15.97 -17.44
N LEU A 275 -7.94 -15.21 -16.58
CA LEU A 275 -6.77 -15.73 -15.86
C LEU A 275 -7.14 -16.90 -14.94
N PHE A 276 -8.31 -16.85 -14.28
CA PHE A 276 -8.73 -17.87 -13.32
C PHE A 276 -9.66 -18.93 -13.89
N SER A 277 -10.08 -18.86 -15.16
CA SER A 277 -10.93 -19.88 -15.80
C SER A 277 -10.19 -21.18 -16.11
N ASP A 278 -8.89 -21.16 -16.31
CA ASP A 278 -8.03 -22.32 -16.53
C ASP A 278 -7.42 -22.77 -15.19
N ALA A 279 -7.82 -23.92 -14.69
CA ALA A 279 -7.36 -24.42 -13.39
C ALA A 279 -5.84 -24.64 -13.32
N ALA A 280 -5.20 -25.01 -14.44
CA ALA A 280 -3.76 -25.23 -14.49
C ALA A 280 -2.99 -23.91 -14.41
N ALA A 281 -3.48 -22.85 -15.07
CA ALA A 281 -2.93 -21.50 -14.95
C ALA A 281 -3.22 -20.92 -13.57
N ALA A 282 -4.46 -21.02 -13.09
CA ALA A 282 -4.92 -20.49 -11.80
C ALA A 282 -4.10 -21.05 -10.62
N ALA A 283 -3.56 -22.27 -10.73
CA ALA A 283 -2.69 -22.88 -9.73
C ALA A 283 -1.36 -22.13 -9.54
N TYR A 284 -0.90 -21.39 -10.53
CA TYR A 284 0.33 -20.59 -10.44
C TYR A 284 0.08 -19.15 -10.00
N PHE A 285 -1.08 -18.56 -10.32
CA PHE A 285 -1.40 -17.21 -9.90
C PHE A 285 -1.69 -17.15 -8.39
N GLY A 286 -0.96 -16.32 -7.66
CA GLY A 286 -1.25 -15.97 -6.27
C GLY A 286 -2.31 -14.89 -6.13
N GLY A 287 -2.61 -14.14 -7.20
CA GLY A 287 -3.61 -13.08 -7.18
C GLY A 287 -3.58 -12.15 -8.38
N THR A 288 -4.15 -10.98 -8.18
CA THR A 288 -4.29 -9.91 -9.17
C THR A 288 -3.68 -8.62 -8.64
N ALA A 289 -2.90 -7.93 -9.47
CA ALA A 289 -2.38 -6.59 -9.22
C ALA A 289 -3.29 -5.56 -9.91
N VAL A 290 -3.51 -4.41 -9.27
CA VAL A 290 -4.37 -3.35 -9.80
C VAL A 290 -3.74 -1.97 -9.60
N HIS A 291 -4.07 -1.01 -10.49
CA HIS A 291 -3.68 0.39 -10.44
C HIS A 291 -4.91 1.29 -10.28
N TRP A 292 -4.69 2.58 -9.97
CA TRP A 292 -5.78 3.50 -9.63
C TRP A 292 -6.10 4.56 -10.69
N TYR A 293 -5.38 4.60 -11.83
CA TYR A 293 -5.40 5.74 -12.76
C TYR A 293 -6.68 5.90 -13.57
N ALA A 294 -7.60 4.93 -13.57
CA ALA A 294 -8.86 5.03 -14.30
C ALA A 294 -9.82 6.09 -13.75
N SER A 295 -9.67 6.50 -12.47
CA SER A 295 -10.49 7.54 -11.85
C SER A 295 -9.75 8.21 -10.69
N THR A 296 -10.10 9.47 -10.39
CA THR A 296 -9.61 10.19 -9.21
C THR A 296 -10.54 10.06 -7.99
N TYR A 297 -11.69 9.47 -8.13
CA TYR A 297 -12.71 9.37 -7.07
C TYR A 297 -13.33 7.98 -6.93
N ASP A 298 -13.31 7.15 -7.97
CA ASP A 298 -13.90 5.81 -7.95
C ASP A 298 -12.80 4.76 -7.75
N TYR A 299 -12.99 3.88 -6.76
CA TYR A 299 -12.17 2.71 -6.51
C TYR A 299 -12.75 1.43 -7.11
N PHE A 300 -13.81 1.53 -7.92
CA PHE A 300 -14.43 0.44 -8.67
C PHE A 300 -14.84 -0.77 -7.81
N PRO A 301 -15.72 -0.60 -6.82
CA PRO A 301 -16.04 -1.66 -5.86
C PRO A 301 -16.64 -2.91 -6.52
N ALA A 302 -17.43 -2.75 -7.56
CA ALA A 302 -18.05 -3.87 -8.29
C ALA A 302 -16.98 -4.77 -8.93
N SER A 303 -15.98 -4.18 -9.58
CA SER A 303 -14.89 -4.92 -10.24
C SER A 303 -13.99 -5.62 -9.23
N LEU A 304 -13.67 -4.97 -8.11
CA LEU A 304 -12.90 -5.58 -7.01
C LEU A 304 -13.64 -6.78 -6.42
N GLN A 305 -14.93 -6.63 -6.10
CA GLN A 305 -15.77 -7.71 -5.58
C GLN A 305 -15.94 -8.85 -6.60
N TYR A 306 -16.08 -8.51 -7.89
CA TYR A 306 -16.13 -9.52 -8.96
C TYR A 306 -14.84 -10.31 -9.00
N THR A 307 -13.68 -9.65 -9.00
CA THR A 307 -12.35 -10.28 -9.01
C THR A 307 -12.18 -11.21 -7.81
N HIS A 308 -12.57 -10.75 -6.61
CA HIS A 308 -12.55 -11.61 -5.42
C HIS A 308 -13.41 -12.88 -5.58
N ARG A 309 -14.61 -12.77 -6.18
CA ARG A 309 -15.46 -13.93 -6.45
C ARG A 309 -14.87 -14.90 -7.47
N GLN A 310 -14.10 -14.41 -8.46
CA GLN A 310 -13.39 -15.27 -9.44
C GLN A 310 -12.24 -16.04 -8.82
N SER A 311 -11.62 -15.50 -7.78
CA SER A 311 -10.41 -16.06 -7.16
C SER A 311 -10.44 -15.96 -5.63
N PRO A 312 -11.40 -16.60 -4.96
CA PRO A 312 -11.51 -16.53 -3.50
C PRO A 312 -10.22 -17.00 -2.82
N GLY A 313 -9.77 -16.23 -1.82
CA GLY A 313 -8.56 -16.55 -1.06
C GLY A 313 -7.24 -16.20 -1.76
N LYS A 314 -7.28 -15.59 -2.96
CA LYS A 314 -6.12 -15.03 -3.63
C LYS A 314 -6.01 -13.52 -3.38
N HIS A 315 -4.79 -13.00 -3.53
CA HIS A 315 -4.51 -11.58 -3.35
C HIS A 315 -5.22 -10.69 -4.38
N ILE A 316 -5.64 -9.52 -3.94
CA ILE A 316 -5.89 -8.35 -4.78
C ILE A 316 -5.04 -7.23 -4.18
N ILE A 317 -4.02 -6.80 -4.90
CA ILE A 317 -3.07 -5.79 -4.41
C ILE A 317 -3.10 -4.57 -5.33
N ASN A 318 -3.35 -3.39 -4.75
CA ASN A 318 -3.06 -2.16 -5.48
C ASN A 318 -1.56 -1.97 -5.50
N THR A 319 -0.96 -2.16 -6.66
CA THR A 319 0.49 -2.18 -6.86
C THR A 319 1.07 -0.86 -7.28
N GLU A 320 0.21 0.09 -7.70
CA GLU A 320 0.65 1.42 -8.09
C GLU A 320 -0.44 2.46 -7.95
N ALA A 321 -0.03 3.62 -7.43
CA ALA A 321 -0.82 4.84 -7.36
C ALA A 321 0.10 6.04 -7.16
N CYS A 322 -0.12 7.15 -7.85
CA CYS A 322 0.49 8.44 -7.54
C CYS A 322 -0.36 9.58 -8.07
N VAL A 323 -0.14 10.77 -7.58
CA VAL A 323 -0.64 11.98 -8.25
C VAL A 323 0.29 12.25 -9.42
N ASP A 324 -0.22 12.06 -10.64
CA ASP A 324 0.51 12.00 -11.88
C ASP A 324 0.25 13.18 -12.82
N ALA A 325 1.04 13.23 -13.89
CA ALA A 325 0.92 14.10 -15.06
C ALA A 325 1.23 15.59 -14.86
N GLU A 326 1.76 16.02 -13.70
CA GLU A 326 2.11 17.41 -13.46
C GLU A 326 3.34 17.60 -12.58
N VAL A 327 4.02 18.72 -12.77
CA VAL A 327 5.01 19.22 -11.81
C VAL A 327 4.32 19.47 -10.48
N PRO A 328 4.87 18.97 -9.35
CA PRO A 328 4.31 19.20 -8.03
C PRO A 328 4.08 20.69 -7.77
N LYS A 329 2.85 21.04 -7.40
CA LYS A 329 2.45 22.41 -7.02
C LYS A 329 2.44 22.58 -5.51
N TRP A 330 3.15 21.72 -4.78
CA TRP A 330 3.19 21.80 -3.33
C TRP A 330 3.83 23.11 -2.88
N GLU A 331 3.10 23.91 -2.15
CA GLU A 331 3.52 25.18 -1.55
C GLU A 331 3.67 25.03 -0.04
N ASP A 332 2.64 24.51 0.62
CA ASP A 332 2.60 24.19 2.04
C ASP A 332 1.58 23.10 2.34
N ASP A 333 1.50 22.64 3.59
CA ASP A 333 0.61 21.56 3.99
C ASP A 333 -0.88 21.90 3.77
N ASN A 334 -1.27 23.18 3.83
CA ASN A 334 -2.66 23.59 3.66
C ASN A 334 -3.11 23.48 2.21
N TRP A 335 -2.19 23.62 1.26
CA TRP A 335 -2.51 23.54 -0.15
C TRP A 335 -3.17 22.20 -0.52
N TYR A 336 -2.68 21.07 0.04
CA TYR A 336 -3.25 19.73 -0.22
C TYR A 336 -4.67 19.55 0.30
N TRP A 337 -5.15 20.43 1.17
CA TRP A 337 -6.51 20.42 1.70
C TRP A 337 -7.42 21.44 1.02
N SER A 338 -6.87 22.22 0.10
CA SER A 338 -7.59 23.28 -0.60
C SER A 338 -8.33 22.75 -1.83
N LYS A 339 -9.22 23.58 -2.38
CA LYS A 339 -9.94 23.26 -3.62
C LYS A 339 -9.00 23.32 -4.84
N GLU A 340 -7.97 24.13 -4.77
CA GLU A 340 -7.00 24.33 -5.85
C GLU A 340 -6.19 23.05 -6.10
N ALA A 341 -6.02 22.19 -5.10
CA ALA A 341 -5.39 20.89 -5.24
C ALA A 341 -6.28 19.85 -5.96
N THR A 342 -7.52 20.16 -6.23
CA THR A 342 -8.52 19.22 -6.76
C THR A 342 -8.29 18.86 -8.22
N ASP A 343 -7.88 19.82 -9.04
CA ASP A 343 -7.69 19.64 -10.49
C ASP A 343 -6.29 19.11 -10.85
N TRP A 344 -5.50 18.83 -9.86
CA TRP A 344 -4.13 18.39 -10.05
C TRP A 344 -4.08 17.00 -10.70
N GLY A 345 -3.32 16.87 -11.78
CA GLY A 345 -3.23 15.64 -12.56
C GLY A 345 -4.34 15.47 -13.60
N TRP A 346 -5.21 16.48 -13.81
CA TRP A 346 -6.34 16.41 -14.75
C TRP A 346 -6.28 17.39 -15.92
N ASP A 347 -5.14 18.00 -16.20
CA ASP A 347 -5.00 18.91 -17.33
C ASP A 347 -5.23 18.22 -18.68
N TRP A 348 -4.97 16.93 -18.75
CA TRP A 348 -5.24 16.08 -19.91
C TRP A 348 -6.72 15.68 -20.08
N ALA A 349 -7.54 15.81 -19.03
CA ALA A 349 -8.94 15.41 -19.09
C ALA A 349 -9.73 16.33 -20.02
N PRO A 350 -10.67 15.80 -20.82
CA PRO A 350 -11.57 16.61 -21.61
C PRO A 350 -12.29 17.65 -20.76
N PRO A 351 -12.46 18.91 -21.26
CA PRO A 351 -13.09 19.98 -20.46
C PRO A 351 -14.49 19.64 -19.94
N ASP A 352 -15.25 18.83 -20.68
CA ASP A 352 -16.59 18.36 -20.34
C ASP A 352 -16.59 17.27 -19.25
N GLN A 353 -15.43 16.70 -18.93
CA GLN A 353 -15.27 15.69 -17.89
C GLN A 353 -14.61 16.22 -16.61
N LYS A 354 -13.97 17.38 -16.65
CA LYS A 354 -13.30 17.98 -15.49
C LYS A 354 -14.23 18.18 -14.30
N TYR A 355 -15.52 18.43 -14.53
CA TYR A 355 -16.51 18.59 -13.45
C TYR A 355 -16.74 17.33 -12.62
N LEU A 356 -16.39 16.15 -13.13
CA LEU A 356 -16.52 14.89 -12.41
C LEU A 356 -15.52 14.81 -11.24
N HIS A 357 -14.42 15.55 -11.31
CA HIS A 357 -13.31 15.46 -10.37
C HIS A 357 -13.04 16.73 -9.54
N PRO A 358 -13.86 17.77 -9.54
CA PRO A 358 -13.50 19.13 -9.09
C PRO A 358 -13.38 19.31 -7.58
N LYS A 359 -13.29 18.25 -6.78
CA LYS A 359 -13.35 18.35 -5.32
C LYS A 359 -12.36 17.42 -4.60
N TYR A 360 -11.46 16.79 -5.31
CA TYR A 360 -10.54 15.80 -4.74
C TYR A 360 -9.14 16.39 -4.58
N ALA A 361 -8.84 16.91 -3.40
CA ALA A 361 -7.45 17.13 -3.03
C ALA A 361 -6.66 15.81 -3.02
N PRO A 362 -5.35 15.80 -3.31
CA PRO A 362 -4.55 14.57 -3.36
C PRO A 362 -4.69 13.68 -2.12
N VAL A 363 -4.71 14.25 -0.92
CA VAL A 363 -4.92 13.50 0.34
C VAL A 363 -6.29 12.82 0.41
N PHE A 364 -7.32 13.44 -0.18
CA PHE A 364 -8.65 12.85 -0.24
C PHE A 364 -8.67 11.64 -1.14
N ARG A 365 -8.00 11.74 -2.30
CA ARG A 365 -7.87 10.64 -3.22
C ARG A 365 -7.24 9.42 -2.54
N TYR A 366 -6.12 9.62 -1.83
CA TYR A 366 -5.44 8.54 -1.10
C TYR A 366 -6.35 7.93 -0.03
N ALA A 367 -6.93 8.73 0.86
CA ALA A 367 -7.78 8.23 1.93
C ALA A 367 -9.01 7.50 1.40
N ASN A 368 -9.72 8.09 0.43
CA ASN A 368 -10.90 7.49 -0.22
C ASN A 368 -10.57 6.17 -0.91
N ASP A 369 -9.49 6.16 -1.68
CA ASP A 369 -9.06 4.98 -2.44
C ASP A 369 -8.64 3.83 -1.51
N ILE A 370 -7.77 4.09 -0.53
CA ILE A 370 -7.29 3.05 0.38
C ILE A 370 -8.45 2.47 1.20
N ILE A 371 -9.31 3.32 1.78
CA ILE A 371 -10.48 2.86 2.56
C ILE A 371 -11.42 2.04 1.67
N GLY A 372 -11.72 2.56 0.46
CA GLY A 372 -12.58 1.88 -0.49
C GLY A 372 -12.02 0.54 -0.95
N CYS A 373 -10.74 0.49 -1.28
CA CYS A 373 -10.02 -0.72 -1.66
C CYS A 373 -10.05 -1.78 -0.54
N LEU A 374 -9.69 -1.41 0.68
CA LEU A 374 -9.70 -2.34 1.83
C LEU A 374 -11.10 -2.89 2.12
N ASN A 375 -12.14 -2.05 2.00
CA ASN A 375 -13.51 -2.49 2.19
C ASN A 375 -14.04 -3.38 1.05
N ASN A 376 -13.29 -3.48 -0.07
CA ASN A 376 -13.62 -4.30 -1.24
C ASN A 376 -12.52 -5.32 -1.59
N TYR A 377 -11.98 -5.99 -0.57
CA TYR A 377 -11.08 -7.14 -0.65
C TYR A 377 -9.67 -6.88 -1.17
N VAL A 378 -9.26 -5.64 -1.41
CA VAL A 378 -7.84 -5.33 -1.61
C VAL A 378 -7.10 -5.58 -0.30
N ASP A 379 -6.02 -6.34 -0.36
CA ASP A 379 -5.27 -6.75 0.84
C ASP A 379 -3.88 -6.13 0.97
N GLY A 380 -3.46 -5.35 -0.03
CA GLY A 380 -2.23 -4.56 -0.02
C GLY A 380 -2.37 -3.31 -0.89
N TRP A 381 -1.68 -2.23 -0.48
CA TRP A 381 -1.72 -0.98 -1.23
C TRP A 381 -0.34 -0.34 -1.27
N ILE A 382 0.17 -0.10 -2.47
CA ILE A 382 1.51 0.42 -2.74
C ILE A 382 1.39 1.71 -3.54
N ASP A 383 2.03 2.74 -3.02
CA ASP A 383 2.25 4.00 -3.71
C ASP A 383 3.37 3.85 -4.77
N TRP A 384 3.43 4.76 -5.74
CA TRP A 384 4.52 4.78 -6.71
C TRP A 384 5.81 5.29 -6.07
N ASN A 385 6.48 6.27 -6.63
CA ASN A 385 7.77 6.75 -6.12
C ASN A 385 7.71 7.21 -4.67
N MET A 386 8.60 6.71 -3.81
CA MET A 386 8.73 7.17 -2.43
C MET A 386 9.32 8.58 -2.34
N VAL A 387 10.26 8.93 -3.22
CA VAL A 387 10.98 10.21 -3.18
C VAL A 387 11.11 10.75 -4.60
N LEU A 388 10.74 12.01 -4.81
CA LEU A 388 10.97 12.74 -6.04
C LEU A 388 11.47 14.15 -5.75
N ASP A 389 12.04 14.83 -6.76
CA ASP A 389 12.45 16.21 -6.65
C ASP A 389 11.25 17.18 -6.82
N LYS A 390 11.52 18.46 -6.69
CA LYS A 390 10.51 19.52 -6.82
C LYS A 390 9.93 19.65 -8.23
N GLN A 391 10.54 19.01 -9.23
CA GLN A 391 10.02 18.94 -10.59
C GLN A 391 9.13 17.71 -10.80
N GLY A 392 9.17 16.73 -9.86
CA GLY A 392 8.45 15.47 -9.99
C GLY A 392 9.25 14.38 -10.71
N GLY A 393 10.56 14.50 -10.70
CA GLY A 393 11.54 13.57 -11.29
C GLY A 393 12.63 13.17 -10.30
N PRO A 394 13.80 12.71 -10.79
CA PRO A 394 14.16 12.58 -12.22
C PRO A 394 13.38 11.49 -12.94
N ASN A 395 13.24 11.64 -14.25
CA ASN A 395 12.52 10.71 -15.08
C ASN A 395 12.97 10.91 -16.55
N TRP A 396 13.43 9.84 -17.19
CA TRP A 396 13.99 9.97 -18.54
C TRP A 396 12.95 10.37 -19.59
N PHE A 397 11.67 10.00 -19.36
CA PHE A 397 10.57 10.31 -20.28
C PHE A 397 9.90 11.66 -19.98
N ARG A 398 10.20 12.31 -18.83
CA ARG A 398 9.58 13.55 -18.35
C ARG A 398 8.09 13.40 -18.01
N ASN A 399 7.70 12.24 -17.52
CA ASN A 399 6.39 11.97 -16.94
C ASN A 399 6.41 12.38 -15.46
N TRP A 400 6.13 13.65 -15.18
CA TRP A 400 6.26 14.21 -13.83
C TRP A 400 5.18 13.69 -12.88
N CYS A 401 5.56 13.34 -11.66
CA CYS A 401 4.67 12.87 -10.62
C CYS A 401 4.98 13.54 -9.28
N THR A 402 4.10 13.37 -8.30
CA THR A 402 4.36 13.78 -6.92
C THR A 402 4.59 12.57 -6.05
N ALA A 403 5.61 12.63 -5.22
CA ALA A 403 5.87 11.64 -4.18
C ALA A 403 5.44 12.16 -2.79
N PRO A 404 5.20 11.27 -1.83
CA PRO A 404 4.94 11.66 -0.43
C PRO A 404 6.09 12.43 0.21
N VAL A 405 7.33 12.20 -0.24
CA VAL A 405 8.51 12.99 0.16
C VAL A 405 9.10 13.68 -1.05
N ILE A 406 9.19 15.00 -0.98
CA ILE A 406 9.81 15.83 -2.01
C ILE A 406 11.16 16.31 -1.49
N VAL A 407 12.19 16.27 -2.35
CA VAL A 407 13.54 16.71 -1.99
C VAL A 407 14.06 17.81 -2.90
N ASP A 408 14.95 18.62 -2.36
CA ASP A 408 15.76 19.62 -3.09
C ASP A 408 17.24 19.31 -2.84
N PRO A 409 17.89 18.49 -3.69
CA PRO A 409 19.29 18.09 -3.45
C PRO A 409 20.27 19.25 -3.44
N GLU A 410 20.02 20.34 -4.19
CA GLU A 410 20.90 21.52 -4.22
C GLU A 410 20.96 22.21 -2.87
N LYS A 411 19.88 22.16 -2.09
CA LYS A 411 19.77 22.75 -0.76
C LYS A 411 19.89 21.74 0.37
N ASP A 412 20.08 20.47 0.03
CA ASP A 412 19.97 19.36 0.98
C ASP A 412 18.68 19.45 1.83
N ALA A 413 17.53 19.72 1.19
CA ALA A 413 16.26 19.93 1.88
C ALA A 413 15.28 18.77 1.62
N VAL A 414 14.46 18.44 2.65
CA VAL A 414 13.48 17.35 2.66
C VAL A 414 12.14 17.86 3.13
N TYR A 415 11.10 17.59 2.35
CA TYR A 415 9.72 18.01 2.61
C TYR A 415 8.81 16.80 2.70
N PHE A 416 8.25 16.53 3.89
CA PHE A 416 7.21 15.52 4.10
C PHE A 416 5.85 16.14 3.81
N THR A 417 5.20 15.70 2.75
CA THR A 417 3.89 16.19 2.36
C THR A 417 2.77 15.51 3.15
N PRO A 418 1.55 16.04 3.15
CA PRO A 418 0.40 15.36 3.75
C PRO A 418 0.13 13.95 3.21
N LEU A 419 0.59 13.62 1.99
CA LEU A 419 0.48 12.26 1.43
C LEU A 419 1.23 11.22 2.27
N TYR A 420 2.44 11.57 2.75
CA TYR A 420 3.21 10.72 3.65
C TYR A 420 2.42 10.38 4.92
N TYR A 421 1.82 11.39 5.55
CA TYR A 421 1.05 11.19 6.78
C TYR A 421 -0.24 10.42 6.51
N THR A 422 -0.90 10.64 5.37
CA THR A 422 -2.06 9.87 4.96
C THR A 422 -1.74 8.37 4.84
N MET A 423 -0.65 8.03 4.15
CA MET A 423 -0.17 6.65 4.05
C MET A 423 0.14 6.05 5.42
N ALA A 424 0.76 6.83 6.30
CA ALA A 424 1.15 6.37 7.62
C ALA A 424 -0.05 6.03 8.53
N HIS A 425 -1.23 6.64 8.32
CA HIS A 425 -2.46 6.24 9.02
C HIS A 425 -2.87 4.80 8.77
N PHE A 426 -2.50 4.24 7.63
CA PHE A 426 -2.76 2.84 7.30
C PHE A 426 -1.56 1.97 7.66
N SER A 427 -0.39 2.29 7.12
CA SER A 427 0.79 1.41 7.17
C SER A 427 1.36 1.20 8.57
N LYS A 428 1.33 2.23 9.42
CA LYS A 428 1.83 2.18 10.79
C LYS A 428 0.94 1.33 11.71
N PHE A 429 -0.38 1.42 11.53
CA PHE A 429 -1.36 0.91 12.48
C PHE A 429 -2.08 -0.36 12.04
N ILE A 430 -2.22 -0.61 10.73
CA ILE A 430 -2.75 -1.86 10.18
C ILE A 430 -1.58 -2.70 9.71
N ARG A 431 -1.26 -3.76 10.48
CA ARG A 431 -0.02 -4.52 10.27
C ARG A 431 -0.23 -5.75 9.37
N PRO A 432 0.84 -6.25 8.70
CA PRO A 432 0.77 -7.52 7.98
C PRO A 432 0.17 -8.63 8.84
N GLY A 433 -0.76 -9.40 8.27
CA GLY A 433 -1.51 -10.43 8.99
C GLY A 433 -2.77 -9.92 9.70
N ALA A 434 -3.01 -8.60 9.74
CA ALA A 434 -4.27 -8.06 10.24
C ALA A 434 -5.43 -8.57 9.38
N LYS A 435 -6.58 -8.79 10.00
CA LYS A 435 -7.83 -9.12 9.29
C LYS A 435 -8.72 -7.90 9.23
N ARG A 436 -9.19 -7.51 8.04
CA ARG A 436 -10.25 -6.51 7.96
C ARG A 436 -11.49 -7.05 8.69
N ILE A 437 -12.14 -6.18 9.48
CA ILE A 437 -13.31 -6.53 10.28
C ILE A 437 -14.54 -5.74 9.87
N GLY A 438 -15.73 -6.27 10.22
CA GLY A 438 -17.00 -5.60 10.02
C GLY A 438 -17.20 -4.42 10.96
N PHE A 439 -18.10 -3.51 10.58
CA PHE A 439 -18.55 -2.39 11.40
C PHE A 439 -19.96 -1.93 10.97
N GLU A 440 -20.64 -1.22 11.86
CA GLU A 440 -21.84 -0.43 11.57
C GLU A 440 -21.48 1.05 11.70
N ASN A 441 -22.03 1.88 10.82
CA ASN A 441 -21.80 3.31 10.81
C ASN A 441 -23.13 4.04 10.54
N THR A 442 -23.50 5.00 11.40
CA THR A 442 -24.75 5.74 11.28
C THR A 442 -24.68 6.93 10.31
N ASP A 443 -23.49 7.26 9.83
CA ASP A 443 -23.26 8.35 8.86
C ASP A 443 -22.39 7.86 7.70
N THR A 444 -23.00 7.58 6.56
CA THR A 444 -22.30 7.09 5.36
C THR A 444 -21.34 8.10 4.74
N ALA A 445 -21.46 9.39 5.11
CA ALA A 445 -20.51 10.43 4.69
C ALA A 445 -19.18 10.39 5.46
N LEU A 446 -19.16 9.75 6.63
CA LEU A 446 -17.90 9.41 7.32
C LEU A 446 -17.36 8.11 6.74
N GLN A 447 -16.22 8.18 6.08
CA GLN A 447 -15.56 6.99 5.54
C GLN A 447 -14.69 6.34 6.61
N LEU A 448 -14.68 5.00 6.64
CA LEU A 448 -13.83 4.27 7.57
C LEU A 448 -13.51 2.86 7.08
N THR A 449 -12.42 2.33 7.62
CA THR A 449 -12.08 0.91 7.57
C THR A 449 -11.56 0.48 8.93
N ALA A 450 -11.67 -0.81 9.25
CA ALA A 450 -11.24 -1.35 10.53
C ALA A 450 -10.57 -2.71 10.36
N ALA A 451 -9.54 -2.96 11.16
CA ALA A 451 -8.79 -4.20 11.13
C ALA A 451 -8.41 -4.67 12.54
N SER A 452 -8.38 -5.98 12.72
CA SER A 452 -7.82 -6.65 13.90
C SER A 452 -6.40 -7.12 13.60
N ASN A 453 -5.43 -6.56 14.30
CA ASN A 453 -4.01 -6.88 14.15
C ASN A 453 -3.66 -8.24 14.78
N PRO A 454 -2.53 -8.86 14.39
CA PRO A 454 -2.07 -10.13 14.97
C PRO A 454 -1.80 -10.08 16.48
N ASP A 455 -1.48 -8.91 17.03
CA ASP A 455 -1.28 -8.68 18.46
C ASP A 455 -2.59 -8.51 19.26
N GLY A 456 -3.73 -8.60 18.58
CA GLY A 456 -5.07 -8.41 19.15
C GLY A 456 -5.51 -6.97 19.28
N SER A 457 -4.70 -5.99 18.84
CA SER A 457 -5.14 -4.60 18.76
C SER A 457 -6.15 -4.41 17.62
N LEU A 458 -7.07 -3.42 17.77
CA LEU A 458 -7.95 -3.00 16.68
C LEU A 458 -7.52 -1.63 16.18
N ALA A 459 -7.29 -1.51 14.87
CA ALA A 459 -7.01 -0.25 14.22
C ALA A 459 -8.23 0.19 13.39
N VAL A 460 -8.70 1.41 13.62
CA VAL A 460 -9.80 2.03 12.88
C VAL A 460 -9.31 3.31 12.24
N VAL A 461 -9.35 3.39 10.92
CA VAL A 461 -9.01 4.61 10.19
C VAL A 461 -10.30 5.29 9.79
N LEU A 462 -10.50 6.53 10.26
CA LEU A 462 -11.63 7.41 9.94
C LEU A 462 -11.16 8.51 8.99
N PHE A 463 -11.97 8.81 8.00
CA PHE A 463 -11.78 9.97 7.13
C PHE A 463 -13.07 10.77 7.04
N ASN A 464 -13.00 12.05 7.39
CA ASN A 464 -14.10 13.00 7.22
C ASN A 464 -13.90 13.84 5.96
N PRO A 465 -14.44 13.44 4.79
CA PRO A 465 -14.28 14.22 3.56
C PRO A 465 -15.12 15.50 3.53
N GLY A 466 -16.02 15.70 4.52
CA GLY A 466 -16.98 16.80 4.57
C GLY A 466 -16.36 18.15 4.92
N GLU A 467 -17.20 19.20 4.83
CA GLU A 467 -16.84 20.58 5.14
C GLU A 467 -17.12 20.95 6.59
N THR A 468 -17.67 20.05 7.37
CA THR A 468 -18.02 20.28 8.80
C THR A 468 -17.40 19.21 9.68
N ASP A 469 -17.04 19.62 10.88
CA ASP A 469 -16.51 18.73 11.90
C ASP A 469 -17.56 17.72 12.33
N LYS A 470 -17.12 16.55 12.77
CA LYS A 470 -17.96 15.48 13.30
C LYS A 470 -17.45 15.05 14.67
N THR A 471 -18.37 14.67 15.55
CA THR A 471 -18.02 13.90 16.75
C THR A 471 -18.45 12.47 16.54
N VAL A 472 -17.55 11.54 16.80
CA VAL A 472 -17.73 10.11 16.54
C VAL A 472 -17.60 9.33 17.84
N ALA A 473 -18.60 8.53 18.16
CA ALA A 473 -18.53 7.51 19.20
C ALA A 473 -18.20 6.16 18.57
N LEU A 474 -17.09 5.58 18.98
CA LEU A 474 -16.68 4.23 18.56
C LEU A 474 -16.93 3.27 19.71
N SER A 475 -17.67 2.19 19.43
CA SER A 475 -17.96 1.15 20.41
C SER A 475 -17.40 -0.21 19.96
N TRP A 476 -16.80 -0.91 20.92
CA TRP A 476 -16.34 -2.28 20.80
C TRP A 476 -16.63 -3.00 22.12
N GLU A 477 -17.44 -4.06 22.06
CA GLU A 477 -17.96 -4.75 23.27
C GLU A 477 -18.69 -3.75 24.19
N GLU A 478 -18.28 -3.67 25.46
CA GLU A 478 -18.85 -2.72 26.44
C GLU A 478 -18.10 -1.38 26.52
N GLN A 479 -17.08 -1.19 25.67
CA GLN A 479 -16.27 0.03 25.66
C GLN A 479 -16.76 1.02 24.61
N GLU A 480 -16.80 2.28 24.98
CA GLU A 480 -17.06 3.39 24.06
C GLU A 480 -15.97 4.45 24.23
N THR A 481 -15.47 4.96 23.12
CA THR A 481 -14.59 6.13 23.07
C THR A 481 -15.15 7.15 22.11
N CYS A 482 -14.93 8.43 22.41
CA CYS A 482 -15.37 9.52 21.54
C CYS A 482 -14.17 10.28 21.00
N THR A 483 -14.27 10.70 19.74
CA THR A 483 -13.31 11.59 19.11
C THR A 483 -14.01 12.70 18.34
N HIS A 484 -13.38 13.86 18.32
CA HIS A 484 -13.76 14.96 17.44
C HIS A 484 -12.86 14.92 16.21
N ILE A 485 -13.43 14.76 15.02
CA ILE A 485 -12.71 14.75 13.75
C ILE A 485 -13.07 15.98 12.92
N PRO A 486 -12.10 16.88 12.70
CA PRO A 486 -12.33 18.08 11.90
C PRO A 486 -12.76 17.76 10.47
N ALA A 487 -13.34 18.75 9.79
CA ALA A 487 -13.52 18.71 8.34
C ALA A 487 -12.20 18.35 7.65
N LYS A 488 -12.28 17.48 6.65
CA LYS A 488 -11.14 17.06 5.81
C LYS A 488 -9.96 16.42 6.57
N ALA A 489 -10.23 15.85 7.76
CA ALA A 489 -9.19 15.22 8.59
C ALA A 489 -9.23 13.68 8.49
N ILE A 490 -8.08 13.08 8.75
CA ILE A 490 -7.90 11.64 8.91
C ILE A 490 -7.52 11.37 10.35
N GLN A 491 -8.16 10.38 10.97
CA GLN A 491 -7.79 9.89 12.29
C GLN A 491 -7.60 8.38 12.27
N THR A 492 -6.63 7.90 13.04
CA THR A 492 -6.53 6.47 13.37
C THR A 492 -6.74 6.30 14.86
N ILE A 493 -7.69 5.43 15.21
CA ILE A 493 -7.98 5.03 16.58
C ILE A 493 -7.44 3.61 16.78
N LEU A 494 -6.53 3.46 17.74
CA LEU A 494 -5.93 2.18 18.10
C LEU A 494 -6.44 1.75 19.48
N PHE A 495 -7.12 0.60 19.53
CA PHE A 495 -7.49 -0.06 20.77
C PHE A 495 -6.47 -1.16 21.07
N THR A 496 -5.79 -1.09 22.21
CA THR A 496 -4.80 -2.09 22.63
C THR A 496 -5.18 -2.72 23.97
N ASN A 497 -4.90 -4.01 24.13
CA ASN A 497 -5.09 -4.68 25.41
C ASN A 497 -4.10 -4.15 26.45
N ALA A 498 -4.56 -3.74 27.61
CA ALA A 498 -3.72 -3.19 28.68
C ALA A 498 -2.61 -4.16 29.18
N LYS A 499 -2.71 -5.45 28.84
CA LYS A 499 -1.70 -6.46 29.20
C LYS A 499 -0.44 -6.42 28.34
N ASN A 500 -0.45 -5.77 27.18
CA ASN A 500 0.68 -5.77 26.24
C ASN A 500 1.61 -4.55 26.39
N GLN A 501 1.35 -3.62 27.31
CA GLN A 501 2.16 -2.41 27.51
C GLN A 501 3.43 -2.58 28.37
N HIS A 502 3.74 -3.81 28.83
CA HIS A 502 4.89 -4.04 29.72
C HIS A 502 6.03 -4.86 29.09
N ASN A 503 6.03 -5.08 27.79
CA ASN A 503 7.04 -5.91 27.11
C ASN A 503 7.78 -5.22 25.95
N ASP A 504 7.83 -3.88 25.91
CA ASP A 504 8.66 -3.13 24.95
C ASP A 504 9.84 -2.42 25.65
#